data_52f5467253900b9f510aab0ce015d30b
#
_entry.id   52f5467253900b9f510aab0ce015d30b
#
_cell.length_a   1.000
_cell.length_b   1.000
_cell.length_c   1.000
_cell.angle_alpha   90.00
_cell.angle_beta   90.00
_cell.angle_gamma   90.00
#
_symmetry.space_group_name_H-M   'P 1'
#
loop_
_entity.id
_entity.type
_entity.pdbx_description
1 polymer ?
#
loop_
_entity_poly.entity_id
_entity_poly.type
_entity_poly.pdbx_seq_one_letter_code
_entity_poly.pdbx_strand_id
1 'polypeptide(L)' 'MYGFLFMFFSHEHEPMHVHVIGNEGEAKFSWNGERFVLEKSRNVKHNDLRRIKDAISSNSDIIVKRWNELFG' A
#
# COMPACT_ATOMS: atom_id res chain seq x y z
N MET A 1 7.78 -1.69 -8.18
CA MET A 1 7.55 -3.14 -8.27
C MET A 1 6.42 -3.39 -9.24
N TYR A 2 6.60 -4.27 -10.21
CA TYR A 2 5.60 -4.59 -11.25
C TYR A 2 5.10 -3.36 -12.02
N GLY A 3 5.92 -2.34 -12.18
CA GLY A 3 5.52 -1.11 -12.84
C GLY A 3 4.65 -0.18 -12.02
N PHE A 4 4.51 -0.44 -10.73
CA PHE A 4 3.75 0.39 -9.81
C PHE A 4 4.66 1.14 -8.84
N LEU A 5 4.29 2.35 -8.53
CA LEU A 5 4.96 3.18 -7.54
C LEU A 5 4.22 3.04 -6.21
N PHE A 6 4.95 2.71 -5.15
CA PHE A 6 4.39 2.58 -3.81
C PHE A 6 4.73 3.84 -3.02
N MET A 7 3.73 4.51 -2.49
CA MET A 7 3.89 5.77 -1.77
C MET A 7 3.24 5.71 -0.40
N PHE A 8 3.90 6.34 0.57
CA PHE A 8 3.35 6.48 1.91
C PHE A 8 2.75 7.88 2.06
N PHE A 9 1.56 7.95 2.65
CA PHE A 9 0.95 9.21 3.00
C PHE A 9 0.69 9.23 4.49
N SER A 10 0.97 10.35 5.12
CA SER A 10 0.80 10.53 6.55
C SER A 10 -0.17 11.66 6.80
N HIS A 11 -1.19 11.34 7.59
CA HIS A 11 -1.98 12.33 8.31
C HIS A 11 -1.89 11.96 9.77
N GLU A 12 -1.74 12.95 10.63
CA GLU A 12 -1.49 12.73 12.04
C GLU A 12 -2.49 11.83 12.74
N HIS A 13 -3.72 11.80 12.27
CA HIS A 13 -4.81 11.06 12.91
C HIS A 13 -5.34 9.90 12.10
N GLU A 14 -4.68 9.57 11.01
CA GLU A 14 -5.10 8.47 10.15
C GLU A 14 -4.24 7.23 10.36
N PRO A 15 -4.82 6.04 10.19
CA PRO A 15 -4.01 4.82 10.18
C PRO A 15 -2.97 4.85 9.07
N MET A 16 -1.89 4.12 9.28
CA MET A 16 -0.87 3.92 8.28
C MET A 16 -1.49 3.40 6.99
N HIS A 17 -1.12 4.00 5.84
CA HIS A 17 -1.63 3.54 4.57
C HIS A 17 -0.61 3.70 3.46
N VAL A 18 -0.79 2.91 2.41
CA VAL A 18 0.10 2.88 1.25
C VAL A 18 -0.74 3.13 0.00
N HIS A 19 -0.31 4.08 -0.82
CA HIS A 19 -0.88 4.31 -2.14
C HIS A 19 0.00 3.62 -3.17
N VAL A 20 -0.64 2.89 -4.07
CA VAL A 20 0.04 2.21 -5.18
C VAL A 20 -0.46 2.83 -6.46
N ILE A 21 0.44 3.42 -7.24
CA ILE A 21 0.09 4.17 -8.44
C ILE A 21 0.73 3.51 -9.65
N GLY A 22 -0.09 3.14 -10.63
CA GLY A 22 0.35 2.63 -11.91
C GLY A 22 0.08 3.64 -13.03
N ASN A 23 0.31 3.23 -14.28
CA ASN A 23 0.11 4.10 -15.43
C ASN A 23 -1.36 4.52 -15.61
N GLU A 24 -2.29 3.62 -15.33
CA GLU A 24 -3.70 3.85 -15.60
C GLU A 24 -4.60 3.71 -14.38
N GLY A 25 -4.04 3.27 -13.26
CA GLY A 25 -4.85 3.00 -12.08
C GLY A 25 -4.12 3.21 -10.79
N GLU A 26 -4.87 3.08 -9.71
CA GLU A 26 -4.34 3.27 -8.38
C GLU A 26 -5.07 2.40 -7.37
N ALA A 27 -4.42 2.12 -6.25
CA ALA A 27 -5.01 1.38 -5.15
C ALA A 27 -4.54 1.98 -3.83
N LYS A 28 -5.36 1.85 -2.80
CA LYS A 28 -5.02 2.32 -1.46
C LYS A 28 -5.20 1.17 -0.48
N PHE A 29 -4.17 0.93 0.33
CA PHE A 29 -4.19 -0.09 1.37
C PHE A 29 -4.01 0.58 2.72
N SER A 30 -4.75 0.10 3.71
CA SER A 30 -4.70 0.63 5.07
C SER A 30 -4.27 -0.45 6.05
N TRP A 31 -3.51 -0.05 7.06
CA TRP A 31 -3.08 -0.95 8.13
C TRP A 31 -4.19 -1.07 9.18
N ASN A 32 -4.62 -2.30 9.47
CA ASN A 32 -5.69 -2.54 10.44
C ASN A 32 -5.19 -2.98 11.83
N GLY A 33 -3.88 -2.92 12.05
CA GLY A 33 -3.27 -3.41 13.28
C GLY A 33 -2.57 -4.74 13.10
N GLU A 34 -2.91 -5.48 12.08
CA GLU A 34 -2.34 -6.81 11.81
C GLU A 34 -1.78 -6.93 10.38
N ARG A 35 -2.45 -6.32 9.41
CA ARG A 35 -2.07 -6.41 8.01
C ARG A 35 -2.58 -5.20 7.24
N PHE A 36 -2.06 -5.06 6.02
CA PHE A 36 -2.59 -4.09 5.08
C PHE A 36 -3.78 -4.71 4.36
N VAL A 37 -4.88 -3.97 4.34
CA VAL A 37 -6.09 -4.39 3.62
C VAL A 37 -6.42 -3.39 2.54
N LEU A 38 -6.94 -3.88 1.42
CA LEU A 38 -7.34 -3.03 0.31
C LEU A 38 -8.52 -2.18 0.73
N GLU A 39 -8.34 -0.86 0.65
CA GLU A 39 -9.40 0.09 0.97
C GLU A 39 -10.17 0.50 -0.27
N LYS A 40 -9.46 0.77 -1.37
CA LYS A 40 -10.08 1.07 -2.65
C LYS A 40 -9.09 0.87 -3.79
N SER A 41 -9.62 0.66 -4.99
CA SER A 41 -8.81 0.58 -6.20
C SER A 41 -9.61 1.16 -7.37
N ARG A 42 -8.87 1.64 -8.39
CA ARG A 42 -9.47 2.17 -9.60
C ARG A 42 -8.57 1.82 -10.79
N ASN A 43 -9.18 1.28 -11.83
CA ASN A 43 -8.49 0.91 -13.08
C ASN A 43 -7.29 0.01 -12.87
N VAL A 44 -7.34 -0.87 -11.88
CA VAL A 44 -6.30 -1.86 -11.65
C VAL A 44 -6.87 -3.23 -12.03
N LYS A 45 -6.19 -3.91 -12.95
CA LYS A 45 -6.62 -5.23 -13.39
C LYS A 45 -6.55 -6.21 -12.22
N HIS A 46 -7.45 -7.18 -12.23
CA HIS A 46 -7.53 -8.18 -11.17
C HIS A 46 -6.19 -8.87 -10.91
N ASN A 47 -5.47 -9.26 -11.97
CA ASN A 47 -4.17 -9.90 -11.83
C ASN A 47 -3.13 -8.98 -11.22
N ASP A 48 -3.13 -7.71 -11.60
CA ASP A 48 -2.22 -6.71 -11.04
C ASP A 48 -2.53 -6.45 -9.58
N LEU A 49 -3.80 -6.35 -9.25
CA LEU A 49 -4.22 -6.15 -7.87
C LEU A 49 -3.77 -7.31 -6.97
N ARG A 50 -3.85 -8.53 -7.48
CA ARG A 50 -3.38 -9.71 -6.78
C ARG A 50 -1.88 -9.65 -6.52
N ARG A 51 -1.10 -9.24 -7.53
CA ARG A 51 0.35 -9.09 -7.41
C ARG A 51 0.70 -7.99 -6.40
N ILE A 52 -0.04 -6.89 -6.42
CA ILE A 52 0.15 -5.80 -5.49
C ILE A 52 -0.12 -6.26 -4.06
N LYS A 53 -1.21 -6.98 -3.85
CA LYS A 53 -1.53 -7.53 -2.53
C LYS A 53 -0.44 -8.46 -2.02
N ASP A 54 0.06 -9.34 -2.89
CA ASP A 54 1.13 -10.27 -2.53
C ASP A 54 2.41 -9.52 -2.18
N ALA A 55 2.74 -8.50 -2.97
CA ALA A 55 3.94 -7.68 -2.73
C ALA A 55 3.87 -6.94 -1.40
N ILE A 56 2.72 -6.36 -1.09
CA ILE A 56 2.51 -5.64 0.17
C ILE A 56 2.59 -6.62 1.34
N SER A 57 1.93 -7.76 1.21
CA SER A 57 1.91 -8.78 2.26
C SER A 57 3.32 -9.32 2.54
N SER A 58 4.09 -9.58 1.49
CA SER A 58 5.45 -10.12 1.60
C SER A 58 6.44 -9.09 2.17
N ASN A 59 6.14 -7.81 2.04
CA ASN A 59 7.03 -6.73 2.47
C ASN A 59 6.45 -5.89 3.60
N SER A 60 5.41 -6.37 4.27
CA SER A 60 4.72 -5.59 5.30
C SER A 60 5.65 -5.16 6.44
N ASP A 61 6.58 -6.01 6.85
CA ASP A 61 7.53 -5.68 7.91
C ASP A 61 8.42 -4.51 7.49
N ILE A 62 8.86 -4.50 6.24
CA ILE A 62 9.69 -3.43 5.69
C ILE A 62 8.88 -2.14 5.61
N ILE A 63 7.63 -2.23 5.18
CA ILE A 63 6.74 -1.08 5.06
C ILE A 63 6.49 -0.46 6.43
N VAL A 64 6.18 -1.26 7.43
CA VAL A 64 5.96 -0.79 8.79
C VAL A 64 7.22 -0.12 9.35
N LYS A 65 8.38 -0.73 9.12
CA LYS A 65 9.65 -0.17 9.56
C LYS A 65 9.90 1.20 8.92
N ARG A 66 9.70 1.32 7.62
CA ARG A 66 9.88 2.59 6.90
C ARG A 66 8.91 3.65 7.39
N TRP A 67 7.67 3.26 7.61
CA TRP A 67 6.67 4.18 8.16
C TRP A 67 7.14 4.74 9.50
N ASN A 68 7.59 3.88 10.40
CA ASN A 68 8.05 4.28 11.72
C ASN A 68 9.30 5.18 11.64
N GLU A 69 10.20 4.92 10.69
CA GLU A 69 11.37 5.76 10.48
C GLU A 69 11.00 7.17 10.01
N LEU A 70 9.93 7.30 9.21
CA LEU A 70 9.52 8.57 8.63
C LEU A 70 8.58 9.36 9.53
N PHE A 71 7.69 8.68 10.23
CA PHE A 71 6.58 9.32 10.94
C PHE A 71 6.46 8.94 12.41
N GLY A 72 7.11 7.88 12.79
CA GLY A 72 7.05 7.41 14.15
C GLY A 72 8.12 7.99 15.02
#